data_1f33a55b5359089130e91a4f3376b84d
#
_entry.id   1f33a55b5359089130e91a4f3376b84d
#
_cell.length_a   1.000
_cell.length_b   1.000
_cell.length_c   1.000
_cell.angle_alpha   90.00
_cell.angle_beta   90.00
_cell.angle_gamma   90.00
#
_symmetry.space_group_name_H-M   'P 1'
#
loop_
_entity.id
_entity.type
_entity.pdbx_description
1 polymer ?
#
loop_
_entity_poly.entity_id
_entity_poly.type
_entity_poly.pdbx_seq_one_letter_code
_entity_poly.pdbx_strand_id
1 'polypeptide(L)'
;MSSHGRLILRSNLDLKARISYSFDTFKMDFHSYGTKNIRLIAYFGAKGPESKRFFPTLKKESFMGQPQFIDLSISIEPDLPSDPPMMVPQVEYVDHKAGAEQMEQFFPGLKQKDLPKGLGWALEKITLTTHSGTHMDAPYHYHPTMDRGKAALTIDQIPLEWCFNDGVVFDFRHKADGDRITAKDVQEELARIGYALKPLDIVLIQTGADDAWGTEKYLTRGAGMTRESTLFLTGKGIKLVGIDAWSWDRPLPFLAKEFQETGDPAVIWEAHFAGIETGYCHMEKMANLSAIPRPFGFKVCCFPVKIKNASAGWVRPVAIV
;
A
#
# COMPACT_ATOMS: atom_id res chain seq x y z
N MET A 1 49.03 -20.50 27.74
CA MET A 1 47.95 -21.39 28.20
C MET A 1 46.61 -20.69 27.96
N SER A 2 45.88 -21.10 26.96
CA SER A 2 44.60 -20.51 26.62
C SER A 2 43.50 -21.23 27.41
N SER A 3 42.86 -20.51 28.32
CA SER A 3 41.69 -21.03 29.03
C SER A 3 40.45 -20.85 28.17
N HIS A 4 39.88 -21.96 27.71
CA HIS A 4 38.58 -21.95 27.02
C HIS A 4 37.48 -22.17 28.07
N GLY A 5 36.62 -21.18 28.25
CA GLY A 5 35.43 -21.31 29.09
C GLY A 5 34.19 -21.62 28.23
N ARG A 6 33.35 -22.52 28.69
CA ARG A 6 32.08 -22.87 28.05
C ARG A 6 30.92 -22.35 28.92
N LEU A 7 30.16 -21.41 28.39
CA LEU A 7 28.93 -20.94 29.01
C LEU A 7 27.74 -21.66 28.37
N ILE A 8 26.93 -22.34 29.17
CA ILE A 8 25.69 -22.96 28.71
C ILE A 8 24.55 -22.06 29.14
N LEU A 9 23.95 -21.42 28.17
CA LEU A 9 22.69 -20.69 28.37
C LEU A 9 21.52 -21.65 28.08
N ARG A 10 20.68 -21.91 29.09
CA ARG A 10 19.39 -22.59 28.90
C ARG A 10 18.35 -21.51 28.71
N SER A 11 17.78 -21.43 27.53
CA SER A 11 16.59 -20.64 27.25
C SER A 11 15.53 -21.56 26.60
N ASN A 12 14.28 -21.28 26.81
CA ASN A 12 13.15 -22.00 26.15
C ASN A 12 13.02 -21.66 24.66
N LEU A 13 14.07 -21.15 24.05
CA LEU A 13 14.17 -20.85 22.62
C LEU A 13 15.34 -21.65 22.06
N ASP A 14 15.13 -22.30 20.92
CA ASP A 14 16.17 -23.02 20.17
C ASP A 14 17.26 -22.05 19.66
N LEU A 15 18.14 -21.62 20.54
CA LEU A 15 19.29 -20.77 20.24
C LEU A 15 20.57 -21.55 20.39
N LYS A 16 21.26 -21.83 19.29
CA LYS A 16 22.65 -22.33 19.32
C LYS A 16 23.58 -21.14 19.18
N ALA A 17 24.23 -20.75 20.26
CA ALA A 17 25.25 -19.71 20.26
C ALA A 17 26.64 -20.31 20.43
N ARG A 18 27.61 -19.85 19.64
CA ARG A 18 29.03 -20.16 19.80
C ARG A 18 29.71 -18.91 20.37
N ILE A 19 30.34 -19.03 21.52
CA ILE A 19 31.01 -17.92 22.21
C ILE A 19 32.51 -18.15 22.09
N SER A 20 33.24 -17.17 21.55
CA SER A 20 34.71 -17.14 21.60
C SER A 20 35.14 -15.81 22.22
N TYR A 21 36.20 -15.84 23.04
CA TYR A 21 36.75 -14.63 23.66
C TYR A 21 38.30 -14.63 23.57
N SER A 22 38.85 -13.42 23.44
CA SER A 22 40.27 -13.15 23.57
C SER A 22 40.48 -12.05 24.62
N PHE A 23 41.68 -11.91 25.13
CA PHE A 23 41.99 -11.10 26.34
C PHE A 23 41.69 -9.59 26.21
N ASP A 24 41.53 -9.05 24.99
CA ASP A 24 41.39 -7.60 24.78
C ASP A 24 40.05 -7.13 24.20
N THR A 25 39.23 -8.03 23.71
CA THR A 25 37.89 -7.68 23.16
C THR A 25 36.93 -8.85 23.20
N PHE A 26 35.77 -8.63 23.73
CA PHE A 26 34.70 -9.63 23.75
C PHE A 26 33.67 -9.29 22.66
N LYS A 27 33.51 -10.19 21.69
CA LYS A 27 32.50 -10.06 20.63
C LYS A 27 31.60 -11.29 20.67
N MET A 28 30.28 -11.06 20.73
CA MET A 28 29.30 -12.13 20.58
C MET A 28 28.60 -11.95 19.25
N ASP A 29 28.72 -12.95 18.39
CA ASP A 29 27.96 -13.03 17.17
C ASP A 29 26.89 -14.12 17.31
N PHE A 30 25.64 -13.76 17.14
CA PHE A 30 24.52 -14.70 17.15
C PHE A 30 24.03 -14.92 15.72
N HIS A 31 24.00 -16.19 15.32
CA HIS A 31 23.29 -16.57 14.10
C HIS A 31 21.97 -17.20 14.51
N SER A 32 20.87 -16.52 14.24
CA SER A 32 19.54 -17.09 14.34
C SER A 32 18.97 -17.34 12.94
N TYR A 33 18.44 -18.52 12.74
CA TYR A 33 17.58 -18.80 11.61
C TYR A 33 16.19 -18.19 11.92
N GLY A 34 15.98 -16.96 11.47
CA GLY A 34 14.76 -16.21 11.71
C GLY A 34 15.06 -14.78 12.16
N THR A 35 14.50 -13.84 11.46
CA THR A 35 14.66 -12.39 11.48
C THR A 35 14.62 -11.72 12.85
N LYS A 36 15.68 -11.81 13.68
CA LYS A 36 15.90 -10.90 14.84
C LYS A 36 17.40 -10.82 15.15
N ASN A 37 18.01 -9.67 14.89
CA ASN A 37 19.34 -9.33 15.38
C ASN A 37 19.24 -8.95 16.86
N ILE A 38 19.73 -9.81 17.74
CA ILE A 38 19.88 -9.51 19.17
C ILE A 38 21.30 -9.02 19.39
N ARG A 39 21.49 -7.76 19.75
CA ARG A 39 22.79 -7.19 20.13
C ARG A 39 22.89 -7.18 21.65
N LEU A 40 23.77 -8.02 22.20
CA LEU A 40 24.10 -7.99 23.62
C LEU A 40 25.45 -7.25 23.80
N ILE A 41 25.46 -6.20 24.60
CA ILE A 41 26.68 -5.51 24.99
C ILE A 41 26.94 -5.84 26.47
N ALA A 42 28.00 -6.59 26.74
CA ALA A 42 28.44 -6.87 28.10
C ALA A 42 29.73 -6.07 28.42
N TYR A 43 29.74 -5.34 29.51
CA TYR A 43 30.92 -4.65 30.00
C TYR A 43 31.51 -5.47 31.15
N PHE A 44 32.82 -5.76 31.08
CA PHE A 44 33.58 -6.35 32.18
C PHE A 44 34.47 -5.28 32.80
N GLY A 45 34.29 -5.01 34.08
CA GLY A 45 35.18 -4.16 34.86
C GLY A 45 36.42 -4.94 35.32
N ALA A 46 37.56 -4.26 35.40
CA ALA A 46 38.83 -4.82 35.84
C ALA A 46 38.77 -5.38 37.27
N LYS A 47 39.53 -6.43 37.54
CA LYS A 47 39.57 -7.18 38.81
C LYS A 47 40.03 -6.33 39.99
N GLY A 48 39.18 -6.30 41.03
CA GLY A 48 39.56 -6.03 42.43
C GLY A 48 39.05 -7.16 43.33
N PRO A 49 39.56 -7.33 44.59
CA PRO A 49 39.37 -8.52 45.40
C PRO A 49 38.02 -8.63 46.15
N GLU A 50 36.95 -8.08 45.64
CA GLU A 50 35.61 -8.33 46.17
C GLU A 50 34.68 -8.76 45.04
N SER A 51 34.39 -10.05 44.98
CA SER A 51 33.45 -10.64 44.02
C SER A 51 32.00 -10.33 44.42
N LYS A 52 31.53 -9.15 44.13
CA LYS A 52 30.08 -8.92 44.05
C LYS A 52 29.55 -9.50 42.73
N ARG A 53 28.71 -10.52 42.83
CA ARG A 53 28.02 -11.09 41.64
C ARG A 53 27.23 -10.00 40.96
N PHE A 54 27.74 -9.48 39.87
CA PHE A 54 27.04 -8.52 39.04
C PHE A 54 26.09 -9.30 38.12
N PHE A 55 24.81 -9.24 38.38
CA PHE A 55 23.78 -9.66 37.42
C PHE A 55 23.48 -8.46 36.52
N PRO A 56 23.83 -8.49 35.21
CA PRO A 56 23.45 -7.42 34.33
C PRO A 56 21.90 -7.37 34.30
N THR A 57 21.34 -6.29 34.73
CA THR A 57 19.91 -6.03 34.51
C THR A 57 19.74 -5.87 33.01
N LEU A 58 19.18 -6.89 32.36
CA LEU A 58 18.75 -6.80 30.97
C LEU A 58 17.67 -5.70 30.95
N LYS A 59 18.00 -4.51 30.49
CA LYS A 59 16.97 -3.56 30.07
C LYS A 59 16.17 -4.28 28.99
N LYS A 60 14.91 -4.52 29.28
CA LYS A 60 13.92 -4.97 28.30
C LYS A 60 13.90 -3.86 27.25
N GLU A 61 14.66 -4.02 26.15
CA GLU A 61 14.37 -3.20 24.98
C GLU A 61 12.91 -3.47 24.65
N SER A 62 12.15 -2.39 24.56
CA SER A 62 10.74 -2.48 24.25
C SER A 62 10.61 -3.39 23.02
N PHE A 63 9.89 -4.48 23.19
CA PHE A 63 9.37 -5.25 22.05
C PHE A 63 8.71 -4.22 21.13
N MET A 64 9.28 -3.99 19.96
CA MET A 64 8.54 -3.31 18.92
C MET A 64 7.22 -4.06 18.80
N GLY A 65 6.10 -3.36 19.02
CA GLY A 65 4.77 -3.96 18.94
C GLY A 65 4.65 -4.73 17.64
N GLN A 66 3.81 -5.76 17.60
CA GLN A 66 3.50 -6.45 16.34
C GLN A 66 3.08 -5.37 15.34
N PRO A 67 3.59 -5.39 14.09
CA PRO A 67 3.19 -4.41 13.10
C PRO A 67 1.67 -4.41 12.95
N GLN A 68 1.07 -3.23 13.01
CA GLN A 68 -0.35 -3.06 12.74
C GLN A 68 -0.55 -2.88 11.24
N PHE A 69 -1.51 -3.60 10.68
CA PHE A 69 -1.90 -3.49 9.29
C PHE A 69 -3.20 -2.71 9.18
N ILE A 70 -3.22 -1.67 8.34
CA ILE A 70 -4.40 -0.85 8.06
C ILE A 70 -4.76 -1.09 6.60
N ASP A 71 -5.97 -1.60 6.36
CA ASP A 71 -6.51 -1.78 5.01
C ASP A 71 -6.93 -0.42 4.44
N LEU A 72 -6.35 -0.04 3.31
CA LEU A 72 -6.58 1.23 2.64
C LEU A 72 -7.45 1.07 1.39
N SER A 73 -8.23 0.00 1.32
CA SER A 73 -9.09 -0.31 0.17
C SER A 73 -10.57 -0.31 0.52
N ILE A 74 -11.40 -0.09 -0.51
CA ILE A 74 -12.83 -0.36 -0.47
C ILE A 74 -13.11 -1.79 -0.94
N SER A 75 -14.23 -2.37 -0.50
CA SER A 75 -14.72 -3.66 -1.02
C SER A 75 -15.17 -3.52 -2.48
N ILE A 76 -14.98 -4.58 -3.27
CA ILE A 76 -15.66 -4.71 -4.56
C ILE A 76 -17.07 -5.22 -4.27
N GLU A 77 -18.06 -4.36 -4.46
CA GLU A 77 -19.46 -4.65 -4.16
C GLU A 77 -20.34 -4.38 -5.39
N PRO A 78 -21.33 -5.24 -5.68
CA PRO A 78 -22.30 -4.98 -6.72
C PRO A 78 -23.27 -3.86 -6.28
N ASP A 79 -23.95 -3.26 -7.25
CA ASP A 79 -25.10 -2.37 -7.08
C ASP A 79 -24.85 -1.06 -6.31
N LEU A 80 -23.58 -0.67 -6.07
CA LEU A 80 -23.28 0.62 -5.44
C LEU A 80 -23.27 1.77 -6.47
N PRO A 81 -23.92 2.90 -6.16
CA PRO A 81 -23.99 4.05 -7.06
C PRO A 81 -22.75 4.95 -7.02
N SER A 82 -21.63 4.44 -6.52
CA SER A 82 -20.35 5.17 -6.40
C SER A 82 -19.52 5.14 -7.68
N ASP A 83 -19.99 4.41 -8.70
CA ASP A 83 -19.41 4.35 -10.04
C ASP A 83 -20.49 4.61 -11.10
N PRO A 84 -20.12 5.12 -12.29
CA PRO A 84 -21.04 5.15 -13.42
C PRO A 84 -21.57 3.75 -13.74
N PRO A 85 -22.81 3.59 -14.22
CA PRO A 85 -23.47 2.29 -14.38
C PRO A 85 -22.66 1.24 -15.13
N MET A 86 -21.84 1.66 -16.11
CA MET A 86 -20.98 0.76 -16.90
C MET A 86 -19.77 0.24 -16.15
N MET A 87 -19.43 0.82 -15.00
CA MET A 87 -18.28 0.44 -14.17
C MET A 87 -18.69 -0.28 -12.89
N VAL A 88 -20.00 -0.34 -12.60
CA VAL A 88 -20.51 -1.05 -11.41
C VAL A 88 -20.22 -2.54 -11.54
N PRO A 89 -19.58 -3.16 -10.54
CA PRO A 89 -19.28 -4.58 -10.56
C PRO A 89 -20.57 -5.43 -10.58
N GLN A 90 -20.53 -6.54 -11.31
CA GLN A 90 -21.55 -7.60 -11.27
C GLN A 90 -20.95 -8.82 -10.63
N VAL A 91 -21.61 -9.39 -9.61
CA VAL A 91 -21.12 -10.56 -8.88
C VAL A 91 -22.21 -11.63 -8.87
N GLU A 92 -21.91 -12.78 -9.48
CA GLU A 92 -22.74 -13.98 -9.43
C GLU A 92 -22.18 -14.90 -8.35
N TYR A 93 -22.93 -15.14 -7.29
CA TYR A 93 -22.51 -15.98 -6.17
C TYR A 93 -23.02 -17.41 -6.35
N VAL A 94 -22.12 -18.38 -6.28
CA VAL A 94 -22.42 -19.81 -6.18
C VAL A 94 -22.11 -20.23 -4.73
N ASP A 95 -23.14 -20.43 -3.93
CA ASP A 95 -22.98 -20.89 -2.55
C ASP A 95 -22.62 -22.38 -2.47
N HIS A 96 -22.36 -22.87 -1.28
CA HIS A 96 -21.97 -24.26 -1.04
C HIS A 96 -23.02 -25.28 -1.49
N LYS A 97 -24.31 -24.93 -1.53
CA LYS A 97 -25.37 -25.80 -1.98
C LYS A 97 -25.35 -25.93 -3.50
N ALA A 98 -25.34 -24.80 -4.19
CA ALA A 98 -25.22 -24.78 -5.64
C ALA A 98 -23.86 -25.35 -6.12
N GLY A 99 -22.81 -25.13 -5.33
CA GLY A 99 -21.49 -25.71 -5.59
C GLY A 99 -21.47 -27.24 -5.48
N ALA A 100 -22.29 -27.84 -4.61
CA ALA A 100 -22.44 -29.29 -4.56
C ALA A 100 -23.09 -29.85 -5.84
N GLU A 101 -24.07 -29.16 -6.42
CA GLU A 101 -24.68 -29.52 -7.71
C GLU A 101 -23.66 -29.42 -8.85
N GLN A 102 -22.79 -28.41 -8.84
CA GLN A 102 -21.69 -28.30 -9.80
C GLN A 102 -20.68 -29.45 -9.65
N MET A 103 -20.34 -29.86 -8.42
CA MET A 103 -19.42 -30.98 -8.18
C MET A 103 -19.95 -32.28 -8.75
N GLU A 104 -21.27 -32.57 -8.72
CA GLU A 104 -21.84 -33.73 -9.35
C GLU A 104 -21.57 -33.77 -10.87
N GLN A 105 -21.47 -32.60 -11.53
CA GLN A 105 -21.16 -32.51 -12.96
C GLN A 105 -19.67 -32.77 -13.23
N PHE A 106 -18.78 -32.35 -12.36
CA PHE A 106 -17.32 -32.54 -12.48
C PHE A 106 -16.87 -33.98 -12.11
N PHE A 107 -17.60 -34.63 -11.19
CA PHE A 107 -17.23 -35.94 -10.66
C PHE A 107 -18.33 -36.99 -10.99
N PRO A 108 -18.29 -37.69 -12.13
CA PRO A 108 -19.30 -38.64 -12.52
C PRO A 108 -19.55 -39.69 -11.46
N GLY A 109 -20.81 -39.83 -11.04
CA GLY A 109 -21.23 -40.75 -9.96
C GLY A 109 -21.29 -40.18 -8.56
N LEU A 110 -20.66 -39.03 -8.33
CA LEU A 110 -20.78 -38.30 -7.05
C LEU A 110 -22.23 -37.85 -6.84
N LYS A 111 -22.70 -37.96 -5.60
CA LYS A 111 -23.97 -37.38 -5.14
C LYS A 111 -23.75 -36.42 -4.01
N GLN A 112 -24.60 -35.40 -3.86
CA GLN A 112 -24.55 -34.42 -2.80
C GLN A 112 -24.41 -35.08 -1.41
N LYS A 113 -25.14 -36.18 -1.18
CA LYS A 113 -25.08 -36.94 0.09
C LYS A 113 -23.69 -37.50 0.44
N ASP A 114 -22.83 -37.66 -0.58
CA ASP A 114 -21.48 -38.20 -0.40
C ASP A 114 -20.47 -37.10 0.00
N LEU A 115 -20.90 -35.83 -0.11
CA LEU A 115 -20.12 -34.67 0.32
C LEU A 115 -20.28 -34.39 1.83
N PRO A 116 -19.29 -33.77 2.48
CA PRO A 116 -19.39 -33.36 3.89
C PRO A 116 -20.64 -32.50 4.11
N LYS A 117 -21.61 -33.01 4.86
CA LYS A 117 -22.93 -32.39 5.11
C LYS A 117 -23.72 -32.02 3.83
N GLY A 118 -23.43 -32.66 2.71
CA GLY A 118 -24.06 -32.36 1.44
C GLY A 118 -23.64 -31.02 0.78
N LEU A 119 -22.52 -30.43 1.20
CA LEU A 119 -22.05 -29.12 0.75
C LEU A 119 -20.79 -29.26 -0.13
N GLY A 120 -20.73 -28.48 -1.19
CA GLY A 120 -19.59 -28.39 -2.11
C GLY A 120 -18.76 -27.13 -1.92
N TRP A 121 -18.05 -26.71 -2.98
CA TRP A 121 -17.33 -25.44 -3.00
C TRP A 121 -18.27 -24.25 -3.07
N ALA A 122 -17.75 -23.05 -2.74
CA ALA A 122 -18.36 -21.78 -3.12
C ALA A 122 -17.41 -21.07 -4.10
N LEU A 123 -17.96 -20.32 -5.06
CA LEU A 123 -17.21 -19.51 -6.00
C LEU A 123 -18.05 -18.32 -6.47
N GLU A 124 -17.37 -17.32 -6.99
CA GLU A 124 -17.98 -16.13 -7.55
C GLU A 124 -17.47 -15.91 -8.98
N LYS A 125 -18.40 -15.52 -9.86
CA LYS A 125 -18.07 -14.98 -11.17
C LYS A 125 -18.26 -13.48 -11.13
N ILE A 126 -17.18 -12.73 -11.39
CA ILE A 126 -17.16 -11.27 -11.28
C ILE A 126 -16.94 -10.66 -12.66
N THR A 127 -17.81 -9.71 -13.03
CA THR A 127 -17.64 -8.87 -14.22
C THR A 127 -17.48 -7.43 -13.79
N LEU A 128 -16.32 -6.84 -14.08
CA LEU A 128 -15.98 -5.47 -13.70
C LEU A 128 -14.87 -4.93 -14.61
N THR A 129 -14.67 -3.61 -14.60
CA THR A 129 -13.52 -2.99 -15.26
C THR A 129 -12.28 -3.04 -14.35
N THR A 130 -11.09 -2.92 -14.92
CA THR A 130 -9.85 -2.82 -14.12
C THR A 130 -9.79 -1.56 -13.25
N HIS A 131 -10.71 -0.60 -13.49
CA HIS A 131 -10.87 0.66 -12.76
C HIS A 131 -12.04 0.63 -11.75
N SER A 132 -12.67 -0.51 -11.51
CA SER A 132 -13.71 -0.68 -10.48
C SER A 132 -13.04 -1.00 -9.13
N GLY A 133 -13.59 -0.44 -8.03
CA GLY A 133 -13.01 -0.59 -6.69
C GLY A 133 -11.63 0.08 -6.55
N THR A 134 -10.92 -0.21 -5.46
CA THR A 134 -9.55 0.29 -5.29
C THR A 134 -8.62 -0.37 -6.30
N HIS A 135 -7.97 0.42 -7.14
CA HIS A 135 -7.12 -0.05 -8.22
C HIS A 135 -5.88 0.83 -8.38
N MET A 136 -4.93 0.35 -9.16
CA MET A 136 -3.74 1.07 -9.56
C MET A 136 -3.74 1.25 -11.07
N ASP A 137 -3.61 2.49 -11.52
CA ASP A 137 -3.44 2.86 -12.90
C ASP A 137 -1.98 2.81 -13.30
N ALA A 138 -1.73 2.16 -14.44
CA ALA A 138 -0.42 2.14 -15.07
C ALA A 138 -0.28 3.33 -16.04
N PRO A 139 0.95 3.75 -16.38
CA PRO A 139 1.19 4.81 -17.37
C PRO A 139 0.44 4.63 -18.69
N TYR A 140 0.21 3.38 -19.11
CA TYR A 140 -0.54 3.05 -20.32
C TYR A 140 -2.01 3.51 -20.28
N HIS A 141 -2.58 3.70 -19.09
CA HIS A 141 -3.92 4.28 -18.95
C HIS A 141 -3.98 5.71 -19.45
N TYR A 142 -2.96 6.50 -19.19
CA TYR A 142 -2.94 7.92 -19.50
C TYR A 142 -2.63 8.19 -20.99
N HIS A 143 -1.69 7.43 -21.54
CA HIS A 143 -1.24 7.63 -22.92
C HIS A 143 -0.42 6.42 -23.38
N PRO A 144 -0.33 6.13 -24.69
CA PRO A 144 0.51 5.03 -25.20
C PRO A 144 2.02 5.29 -25.02
N THR A 145 2.43 6.53 -24.71
CA THR A 145 3.83 6.89 -24.45
C THR A 145 4.00 7.63 -23.14
N MET A 146 5.16 7.45 -22.49
CA MET A 146 5.62 8.14 -21.29
C MET A 146 7.09 8.57 -21.45
N ASP A 147 7.66 9.27 -20.45
CA ASP A 147 9.09 9.59 -20.37
C ASP A 147 9.65 10.13 -21.71
N ARG A 148 8.97 11.11 -22.30
CA ARG A 148 9.36 11.75 -23.57
C ARG A 148 9.39 10.80 -24.78
N GLY A 149 8.37 9.98 -24.90
CA GLY A 149 8.13 9.13 -26.10
C GLY A 149 8.52 7.67 -25.96
N LYS A 150 8.91 7.20 -24.78
CA LYS A 150 9.03 5.77 -24.52
C LYS A 150 7.64 5.12 -24.50
N ALA A 151 7.55 3.85 -24.85
CA ALA A 151 6.30 3.09 -24.68
C ALA A 151 5.88 3.11 -23.22
N ALA A 152 4.61 3.40 -22.97
CA ALA A 152 4.06 3.42 -21.63
C ALA A 152 3.99 2.00 -21.05
N LEU A 153 4.32 1.85 -19.77
CA LEU A 153 4.24 0.58 -19.07
C LEU A 153 2.77 0.19 -18.84
N THR A 154 2.45 -1.07 -19.11
CA THR A 154 1.19 -1.69 -18.68
C THR A 154 1.31 -2.22 -17.25
N ILE A 155 0.19 -2.55 -16.59
CA ILE A 155 0.17 -2.92 -15.18
C ILE A 155 1.03 -4.16 -14.85
N ASP A 156 1.13 -5.10 -15.76
CA ASP A 156 1.96 -6.30 -15.59
C ASP A 156 3.47 -6.04 -15.75
N GLN A 157 3.85 -4.85 -16.19
CA GLN A 157 5.23 -4.40 -16.38
C GLN A 157 5.73 -3.46 -15.28
N ILE A 158 4.87 -3.05 -14.35
CA ILE A 158 5.24 -2.13 -13.27
C ILE A 158 6.32 -2.76 -12.38
N PRO A 159 7.44 -2.05 -12.13
CA PRO A 159 8.49 -2.54 -11.23
C PRO A 159 7.96 -2.76 -9.82
N LEU A 160 8.26 -3.91 -9.23
CA LEU A 160 7.80 -4.26 -7.87
C LEU A 160 8.36 -3.33 -6.81
N GLU A 161 9.53 -2.73 -7.06
CA GLU A 161 10.19 -1.75 -6.20
C GLU A 161 9.37 -0.47 -6.02
N TRP A 162 8.39 -0.20 -6.90
CA TRP A 162 7.49 0.94 -6.73
C TRP A 162 6.38 0.63 -5.71
N CYS A 163 6.05 -0.65 -5.51
CA CYS A 163 4.84 -1.09 -4.81
C CYS A 163 5.03 -1.37 -3.31
N PHE A 164 6.25 -1.21 -2.76
CA PHE A 164 6.51 -1.42 -1.34
C PHE A 164 7.60 -0.47 -0.81
N ASN A 165 7.17 0.68 -0.27
CA ASN A 165 8.08 1.74 0.18
C ASN A 165 7.57 2.48 1.42
N ASP A 166 8.33 3.50 1.86
CA ASP A 166 7.89 4.44 2.89
C ASP A 166 6.67 5.22 2.40
N GLY A 167 5.64 5.28 3.25
CA GLY A 167 4.41 6.01 2.98
C GLY A 167 4.44 7.41 3.59
N VAL A 168 3.81 8.37 2.90
CA VAL A 168 3.51 9.70 3.43
C VAL A 168 2.09 10.09 3.04
N VAL A 169 1.30 10.60 4.01
CA VAL A 169 -0.07 11.10 3.80
C VAL A 169 -0.06 12.61 3.83
N PHE A 170 -0.69 13.23 2.84
CA PHE A 170 -1.00 14.65 2.79
C PHE A 170 -2.49 14.87 3.05
N ASP A 171 -2.82 15.72 4.00
CA ASP A 171 -4.19 15.99 4.42
C ASP A 171 -4.75 17.24 3.73
N PHE A 172 -5.61 17.03 2.74
CA PHE A 172 -6.31 18.08 2.00
C PHE A 172 -7.82 18.07 2.22
N ARG A 173 -8.31 17.49 3.33
CA ARG A 173 -9.74 17.48 3.68
C ARG A 173 -10.32 18.87 3.91
N HIS A 174 -9.48 19.88 4.09
CA HIS A 174 -9.90 21.28 4.21
C HIS A 174 -10.25 21.94 2.88
N LYS A 175 -9.90 21.32 1.74
CA LYS A 175 -10.26 21.82 0.41
C LYS A 175 -11.71 21.47 0.06
N ALA A 176 -12.37 22.35 -0.70
CA ALA A 176 -13.70 22.07 -1.17
C ALA A 176 -13.72 21.01 -2.30
N ASP A 177 -14.89 20.42 -2.50
CA ASP A 177 -15.11 19.49 -3.62
C ASP A 177 -14.81 20.18 -4.95
N GLY A 178 -14.02 19.53 -5.78
CA GLY A 178 -13.61 20.07 -7.07
C GLY A 178 -12.50 21.13 -7.03
N ASP A 179 -11.94 21.45 -5.87
CA ASP A 179 -10.76 22.31 -5.77
C ASP A 179 -9.53 21.64 -6.39
N ARG A 180 -8.56 22.48 -6.77
CA ARG A 180 -7.22 22.03 -7.20
C ARG A 180 -6.29 21.84 -6.02
N ILE A 181 -5.52 20.75 -6.03
CA ILE A 181 -4.34 20.56 -5.19
C ILE A 181 -3.13 20.93 -6.03
N THR A 182 -2.62 22.14 -5.83
CA THR A 182 -1.50 22.70 -6.60
C THR A 182 -0.15 22.24 -6.06
N ALA A 183 0.93 22.47 -6.80
CA ALA A 183 2.29 22.21 -6.32
C ALA A 183 2.62 23.05 -5.07
N LYS A 184 2.05 24.25 -4.95
CA LYS A 184 2.20 25.09 -3.76
C LYS A 184 1.53 24.43 -2.54
N ASP A 185 0.31 23.93 -2.69
CA ASP A 185 -0.39 23.21 -1.61
C ASP A 185 0.45 22.01 -1.11
N VAL A 186 1.03 21.25 -2.04
CA VAL A 186 1.90 20.10 -1.69
C VAL A 186 3.15 20.55 -0.94
N GLN A 187 3.76 21.67 -1.34
CA GLN A 187 4.94 22.23 -0.66
C GLN A 187 4.59 22.73 0.75
N GLU A 188 3.46 23.41 0.91
CA GLU A 188 2.96 23.88 2.19
C GLU A 188 2.65 22.70 3.13
N GLU A 189 2.05 21.63 2.61
CA GLU A 189 1.77 20.43 3.39
C GLU A 189 3.06 19.72 3.82
N LEU A 190 4.05 19.58 2.93
CA LEU A 190 5.37 19.04 3.27
C LEU A 190 6.03 19.84 4.39
N ALA A 191 5.95 21.19 4.33
CA ALA A 191 6.47 22.07 5.37
C ALA A 191 5.70 21.88 6.67
N ARG A 192 4.36 21.78 6.62
CA ARG A 192 3.49 21.58 7.80
C ARG A 192 3.81 20.28 8.54
N ILE A 193 4.01 19.19 7.83
CA ILE A 193 4.33 17.89 8.45
C ILE A 193 5.82 17.72 8.75
N GLY A 194 6.70 18.64 8.29
CA GLY A 194 8.13 18.56 8.51
C GLY A 194 8.83 17.42 7.79
N TYR A 195 8.39 17.07 6.56
CA TYR A 195 8.90 15.94 5.80
C TYR A 195 9.59 16.37 4.50
N ALA A 196 10.66 15.68 4.16
CA ALA A 196 11.34 15.81 2.86
C ALA A 196 11.16 14.51 2.06
N LEU A 197 10.52 14.62 0.90
CA LEU A 197 10.29 13.46 0.02
C LEU A 197 11.62 12.82 -0.42
N LYS A 198 11.62 11.51 -0.42
CA LYS A 198 12.70 10.66 -0.94
C LYS A 198 12.23 9.97 -2.23
N PRO A 199 13.12 9.66 -3.17
CA PRO A 199 12.76 8.83 -4.31
C PRO A 199 12.08 7.53 -3.86
N LEU A 200 11.04 7.15 -4.59
CA LEU A 200 10.19 5.97 -4.34
C LEU A 200 9.29 6.04 -3.10
N ASP A 201 9.27 7.13 -2.32
CA ASP A 201 8.19 7.28 -1.33
C ASP A 201 6.82 7.13 -2.01
N ILE A 202 5.86 6.51 -1.32
CA ILE A 202 4.48 6.40 -1.79
C ILE A 202 3.66 7.52 -1.15
N VAL A 203 3.20 8.46 -1.98
CA VAL A 203 2.45 9.63 -1.52
C VAL A 203 0.96 9.35 -1.59
N LEU A 204 0.25 9.49 -0.46
CA LEU A 204 -1.18 9.28 -0.33
C LEU A 204 -1.87 10.62 -0.06
N ILE A 205 -2.87 10.93 -0.87
CA ILE A 205 -3.66 12.17 -0.81
C ILE A 205 -4.98 11.88 -0.11
N GLN A 206 -5.20 12.52 1.03
CA GLN A 206 -6.43 12.41 1.79
C GLN A 206 -7.31 13.63 1.52
N THR A 207 -8.44 13.39 0.88
CA THR A 207 -9.45 14.43 0.57
C THR A 207 -10.71 14.28 1.42
N GLY A 208 -10.92 13.10 2.05
CA GLY A 208 -12.14 12.73 2.76
C GLY A 208 -13.27 12.34 1.81
N ALA A 209 -12.97 12.08 0.54
CA ALA A 209 -13.99 11.64 -0.41
C ALA A 209 -14.54 10.25 -0.08
N ASP A 210 -13.72 9.39 0.55
CA ASP A 210 -14.11 8.05 0.97
C ASP A 210 -15.29 8.03 1.96
N ASP A 211 -15.54 9.11 2.71
CA ASP A 211 -16.73 9.27 3.55
C ASP A 211 -18.07 9.19 2.76
N ALA A 212 -18.02 9.45 1.46
CA ALA A 212 -19.19 9.40 0.57
C ALA A 212 -19.31 8.05 -0.19
N TRP A 213 -18.38 7.10 0.01
CA TRP A 213 -18.44 5.79 -0.63
C TRP A 213 -19.80 5.11 -0.40
N GLY A 214 -20.30 4.41 -1.40
CA GLY A 214 -21.64 3.81 -1.38
C GLY A 214 -22.77 4.76 -1.81
N THR A 215 -22.46 6.00 -2.18
CA THR A 215 -23.45 7.00 -2.64
C THR A 215 -23.01 7.67 -3.95
N GLU A 216 -23.97 8.22 -4.71
CA GLU A 216 -23.67 9.02 -5.92
C GLU A 216 -22.79 10.25 -5.63
N LYS A 217 -22.78 10.75 -4.40
CA LYS A 217 -21.97 11.90 -4.00
C LYS A 217 -20.48 11.63 -4.15
N TYR A 218 -20.06 10.37 -4.07
CA TYR A 218 -18.67 9.99 -4.22
C TYR A 218 -18.06 10.46 -5.55
N LEU A 219 -18.86 10.47 -6.63
CA LEU A 219 -18.44 10.90 -7.97
C LEU A 219 -18.08 12.40 -8.06
N THR A 220 -18.43 13.18 -7.05
CA THR A 220 -18.20 14.64 -7.02
C THR A 220 -17.45 15.10 -5.79
N ARG A 221 -17.07 14.18 -4.89
CA ARG A 221 -16.38 14.49 -3.64
C ARG A 221 -14.87 14.59 -3.82
N GLY A 222 -14.30 15.49 -3.03
CA GLY A 222 -12.88 15.70 -2.90
C GLY A 222 -12.28 16.72 -3.84
N ALA A 223 -11.10 17.17 -3.49
CA ALA A 223 -10.22 17.95 -4.37
C ALA A 223 -9.39 16.99 -5.23
N GLY A 224 -8.85 17.48 -6.34
CA GLY A 224 -7.99 16.66 -7.23
C GLY A 224 -6.67 17.31 -7.54
N MET A 225 -5.70 16.48 -7.92
CA MET A 225 -4.37 16.93 -8.29
C MET A 225 -4.38 17.69 -9.61
N THR A 226 -3.40 18.56 -9.79
CA THR A 226 -3.12 19.23 -11.06
C THR A 226 -1.94 18.59 -11.77
N ARG A 227 -1.74 18.93 -13.05
CA ARG A 227 -0.54 18.55 -13.78
C ARG A 227 0.73 19.03 -13.06
N GLU A 228 0.72 20.27 -12.58
CA GLU A 228 1.88 20.89 -11.90
C GLU A 228 2.23 20.14 -10.60
N SER A 229 1.25 19.83 -9.75
CA SER A 229 1.47 19.11 -8.51
C SER A 229 1.93 17.67 -8.76
N THR A 230 1.41 17.01 -9.78
CA THR A 230 1.84 15.68 -10.19
C THR A 230 3.29 15.69 -10.69
N LEU A 231 3.67 16.66 -11.52
CA LEU A 231 5.05 16.83 -12.00
C LEU A 231 6.00 17.23 -10.86
N PHE A 232 5.54 17.99 -9.88
CA PHE A 232 6.34 18.27 -8.68
C PHE A 232 6.69 16.99 -7.93
N LEU A 233 5.73 16.10 -7.70
CA LEU A 233 5.95 14.81 -7.03
C LEU A 233 6.87 13.91 -7.85
N THR A 234 6.57 13.71 -9.13
CA THR A 234 7.38 12.84 -10.01
C THR A 234 8.80 13.38 -10.19
N GLY A 235 8.98 14.71 -10.21
CA GLY A 235 10.27 15.38 -10.20
C GLY A 235 11.11 15.13 -8.94
N LYS A 236 10.50 14.73 -7.83
CA LYS A 236 11.18 14.26 -6.60
C LYS A 236 11.51 12.76 -6.63
N GLY A 237 11.24 12.08 -7.74
CA GLY A 237 11.47 10.65 -7.89
C GLY A 237 10.32 9.77 -7.36
N ILE A 238 9.14 10.35 -7.09
CA ILE A 238 7.93 9.60 -6.75
C ILE A 238 7.45 8.86 -8.00
N LYS A 239 7.17 7.58 -7.83
CA LYS A 239 6.71 6.68 -8.90
C LYS A 239 5.33 6.11 -8.64
N LEU A 240 4.86 6.19 -7.41
CA LEU A 240 3.55 5.71 -7.02
C LEU A 240 2.90 6.69 -6.04
N VAL A 241 1.67 7.04 -6.34
CA VAL A 241 0.83 7.90 -5.51
C VAL A 241 -0.54 7.25 -5.31
N GLY A 242 -1.38 7.82 -4.45
CA GLY A 242 -2.75 7.34 -4.26
C GLY A 242 -3.66 8.42 -3.71
N ILE A 243 -4.97 8.26 -3.92
CA ILE A 243 -6.02 9.19 -3.47
C ILE A 243 -7.26 8.42 -2.99
N ASP A 244 -7.94 8.97 -2.00
CA ASP A 244 -9.22 8.45 -1.50
C ASP A 244 -10.44 8.88 -2.33
N ALA A 245 -10.24 9.67 -3.38
CA ALA A 245 -11.28 10.11 -4.30
C ALA A 245 -11.47 9.14 -5.48
N TRP A 246 -12.53 9.40 -6.25
CA TRP A 246 -12.90 8.62 -7.43
C TRP A 246 -11.85 8.70 -8.55
N SER A 247 -11.15 9.84 -8.66
CA SER A 247 -10.10 10.10 -9.64
C SER A 247 -8.92 10.85 -9.03
N TRP A 248 -7.73 10.70 -9.63
CA TRP A 248 -6.54 11.48 -9.32
C TRP A 248 -6.69 12.96 -9.68
N ASP A 249 -7.36 13.24 -10.78
CA ASP A 249 -7.78 14.57 -11.17
C ASP A 249 -8.99 15.03 -10.36
N ARG A 250 -9.38 16.27 -10.51
CA ARG A 250 -10.64 16.81 -9.98
C ARG A 250 -11.81 15.98 -10.49
N PRO A 251 -12.90 15.87 -9.71
CA PRO A 251 -14.07 15.12 -10.17
C PRO A 251 -14.56 15.58 -11.54
N LEU A 252 -14.86 14.63 -12.43
CA LEU A 252 -15.18 14.89 -13.84
C LEU A 252 -16.24 15.96 -14.10
N PRO A 253 -17.32 16.11 -13.30
CA PRO A 253 -18.30 17.18 -13.52
C PRO A 253 -17.70 18.59 -13.42
N PHE A 254 -16.69 18.81 -12.55
CA PHE A 254 -16.02 20.10 -12.43
C PHE A 254 -15.12 20.37 -13.64
N LEU A 255 -14.42 19.35 -14.14
CA LEU A 255 -13.61 19.45 -15.36
C LEU A 255 -14.50 19.74 -16.59
N ALA A 256 -15.62 19.01 -16.71
CA ALA A 256 -16.56 19.20 -17.82
C ALA A 256 -17.14 20.60 -17.83
N LYS A 257 -17.53 21.13 -16.66
CA LYS A 257 -18.03 22.50 -16.53
C LYS A 257 -16.97 23.53 -16.95
N GLU A 258 -15.76 23.42 -16.43
CA GLU A 258 -14.67 24.34 -16.75
C GLU A 258 -14.32 24.31 -18.26
N PHE A 259 -14.28 23.12 -18.86
CA PHE A 259 -14.08 22.97 -20.28
C PHE A 259 -15.21 23.67 -21.11
N GLN A 260 -16.46 23.54 -20.69
CA GLN A 260 -17.57 24.24 -21.33
C GLN A 260 -17.48 25.76 -21.20
N GLU A 261 -16.96 26.26 -20.08
CA GLU A 261 -16.81 27.70 -19.83
C GLU A 261 -15.61 28.30 -20.54
N THR A 262 -14.50 27.58 -20.65
CA THR A 262 -13.22 28.10 -21.17
C THR A 262 -12.93 27.68 -22.60
N GLY A 263 -13.46 26.52 -23.04
CA GLY A 263 -13.06 25.89 -24.30
C GLY A 263 -11.64 25.33 -24.31
N ASP A 264 -10.94 25.33 -23.15
CA ASP A 264 -9.55 24.89 -23.05
C ASP A 264 -9.48 23.38 -22.76
N PRO A 265 -9.03 22.54 -23.73
CA PRO A 265 -8.90 21.11 -23.50
C PRO A 265 -7.80 20.73 -22.48
N ALA A 266 -6.90 21.65 -22.12
CA ALA A 266 -5.83 21.41 -21.18
C ALA A 266 -6.34 21.13 -19.75
N VAL A 267 -7.59 21.53 -19.44
CA VAL A 267 -8.21 21.25 -18.14
C VAL A 267 -8.63 19.78 -17.97
N ILE A 268 -8.77 19.03 -19.08
CA ILE A 268 -9.22 17.63 -19.07
C ILE A 268 -8.07 16.71 -18.70
N TRP A 269 -8.23 15.97 -17.61
CA TRP A 269 -7.25 14.96 -17.17
C TRP A 269 -5.80 15.48 -17.06
N GLU A 270 -5.65 16.71 -16.62
CA GLU A 270 -4.34 17.40 -16.59
C GLU A 270 -3.32 16.64 -15.72
N ALA A 271 -3.74 16.04 -14.62
CA ALA A 271 -2.88 15.29 -13.72
C ALA A 271 -2.53 13.91 -14.29
N HIS A 272 -3.48 13.18 -14.90
CA HIS A 272 -3.21 11.94 -15.61
C HIS A 272 -2.21 12.18 -16.75
N PHE A 273 -2.44 13.18 -17.59
CA PHE A 273 -1.59 13.50 -18.73
C PHE A 273 -0.18 13.99 -18.33
N ALA A 274 0.05 14.36 -17.07
CA ALA A 274 1.41 14.56 -16.58
C ALA A 274 2.29 13.30 -16.76
N GLY A 275 1.70 12.12 -16.78
CA GLY A 275 2.36 10.84 -17.02
C GLY A 275 3.00 10.70 -18.40
N ILE A 276 2.59 11.51 -19.38
CA ILE A 276 3.25 11.59 -20.71
C ILE A 276 4.70 12.09 -20.56
N GLU A 277 4.93 13.04 -19.67
CA GLU A 277 6.25 13.61 -19.43
C GLU A 277 7.10 12.76 -18.50
N THR A 278 6.49 12.24 -17.43
CA THR A 278 7.18 11.42 -16.44
C THR A 278 6.26 10.28 -16.03
N GLY A 279 6.59 9.05 -16.43
CA GLY A 279 5.80 7.86 -16.10
C GLY A 279 5.71 7.63 -14.58
N TYR A 280 4.50 7.43 -14.09
CA TYR A 280 4.15 7.13 -12.71
C TYR A 280 2.86 6.30 -12.67
N CYS A 281 2.58 5.69 -11.53
CA CYS A 281 1.30 5.04 -11.24
C CYS A 281 0.55 5.82 -10.19
N HIS A 282 -0.79 5.75 -10.21
CA HIS A 282 -1.57 6.18 -9.07
C HIS A 282 -2.64 5.15 -8.69
N MET A 283 -2.97 5.12 -7.41
CA MET A 283 -4.09 4.36 -6.88
C MET A 283 -5.27 5.29 -6.69
N GLU A 284 -6.45 4.85 -7.10
CA GLU A 284 -7.71 5.56 -6.93
C GLU A 284 -8.66 4.77 -6.03
N LYS A 285 -9.66 5.47 -5.49
CA LYS A 285 -10.70 4.89 -4.63
C LYS A 285 -10.08 4.19 -3.42
N MET A 286 -9.08 4.82 -2.82
CA MET A 286 -8.55 4.38 -1.52
C MET A 286 -9.52 4.74 -0.40
N ALA A 287 -9.35 4.14 0.77
CA ALA A 287 -10.13 4.44 1.96
C ALA A 287 -9.29 4.37 3.23
N ASN A 288 -9.87 4.79 4.36
CA ASN A 288 -9.26 4.66 5.68
C ASN A 288 -7.91 5.38 5.86
N LEU A 289 -7.58 6.37 5.05
CA LEU A 289 -6.33 7.13 5.22
C LEU A 289 -6.28 7.82 6.58
N SER A 290 -7.43 8.19 7.14
CA SER A 290 -7.57 8.76 8.49
C SER A 290 -7.19 7.80 9.63
N ALA A 291 -7.17 6.49 9.37
CA ALA A 291 -6.75 5.50 10.36
C ALA A 291 -5.22 5.41 10.52
N ILE A 292 -4.47 6.01 9.62
CA ILE A 292 -3.00 6.08 9.70
C ILE A 292 -2.63 7.08 10.82
N PRO A 293 -1.92 6.65 11.88
CA PRO A 293 -1.79 7.47 13.10
C PRO A 293 -0.86 8.68 12.98
N ARG A 294 -0.09 8.76 11.89
CA ARG A 294 0.90 9.83 11.65
C ARG A 294 1.16 9.99 10.17
N PRO A 295 1.51 11.20 9.70
CA PRO A 295 1.64 11.47 8.26
C PRO A 295 2.79 10.72 7.57
N PHE A 296 3.77 10.20 8.28
CA PHE A 296 4.90 9.42 7.75
C PHE A 296 5.46 8.46 8.80
N GLY A 297 6.46 7.65 8.42
CA GLY A 297 7.10 6.67 9.30
C GLY A 297 6.35 5.33 9.35
N PHE A 298 5.67 4.99 8.29
CA PHE A 298 5.03 3.70 8.02
C PHE A 298 5.42 3.21 6.63
N LYS A 299 5.14 1.95 6.33
CA LYS A 299 5.30 1.39 4.97
C LYS A 299 3.94 1.26 4.29
N VAL A 300 3.94 1.36 2.96
CA VAL A 300 2.80 0.99 2.12
C VAL A 300 3.17 -0.22 1.28
N CYS A 301 2.27 -1.21 1.26
CA CYS A 301 2.33 -2.40 0.41
C CYS A 301 1.11 -2.37 -0.52
N CYS A 302 1.32 -2.36 -1.85
CA CYS A 302 0.25 -2.16 -2.82
C CYS A 302 0.54 -2.81 -4.19
N PHE A 303 0.85 -4.11 -4.18
CA PHE A 303 1.09 -4.87 -5.42
C PHE A 303 -0.23 -5.06 -6.19
N PRO A 304 -0.32 -4.59 -7.46
CA PRO A 304 -1.52 -4.77 -8.26
C PRO A 304 -1.65 -6.19 -8.80
N VAL A 305 -2.87 -6.60 -9.12
CA VAL A 305 -3.12 -7.83 -9.86
C VAL A 305 -2.47 -7.75 -11.24
N LYS A 306 -1.69 -8.76 -11.59
CA LYS A 306 -0.91 -8.82 -12.83
C LYS A 306 -1.78 -9.24 -14.01
N ILE A 307 -2.38 -8.28 -14.70
CA ILE A 307 -3.21 -8.48 -15.88
C ILE A 307 -2.39 -8.10 -17.11
N LYS A 308 -2.14 -9.04 -18.01
CA LYS A 308 -1.29 -8.83 -19.18
C LYS A 308 -1.83 -7.72 -20.08
N ASN A 309 -0.96 -6.75 -20.40
CA ASN A 309 -1.23 -5.60 -21.28
C ASN A 309 -2.39 -4.70 -20.81
N ALA A 310 -2.80 -4.77 -19.53
CA ALA A 310 -3.88 -3.96 -19.03
C ALA A 310 -3.40 -2.56 -18.61
N SER A 311 -4.33 -1.60 -18.67
CA SER A 311 -4.14 -0.21 -18.28
C SER A 311 -4.13 -0.01 -16.77
N ALA A 312 -4.76 -0.92 -16.00
CA ALA A 312 -4.86 -0.88 -14.57
C ALA A 312 -4.99 -2.30 -13.98
N GLY A 313 -4.89 -2.39 -12.65
CA GLY A 313 -5.14 -3.63 -11.92
C GLY A 313 -5.65 -3.35 -10.51
N TRP A 314 -6.56 -4.19 -10.02
CA TRP A 314 -7.07 -4.08 -8.65
C TRP A 314 -5.94 -4.25 -7.66
N VAL A 315 -6.01 -3.51 -6.58
CA VAL A 315 -5.02 -3.54 -5.52
C VAL A 315 -5.70 -3.45 -4.15
N ARG A 316 -5.15 -4.13 -3.17
CA ARG A 316 -5.50 -3.98 -1.76
C ARG A 316 -4.33 -3.32 -1.04
N PRO A 317 -4.22 -1.98 -1.07
CA PRO A 317 -3.12 -1.29 -0.42
C PRO A 317 -3.25 -1.38 1.08
N VAL A 318 -2.09 -1.56 1.75
CA VAL A 318 -2.03 -1.74 3.20
C VAL A 318 -0.94 -0.82 3.77
N ALA A 319 -1.30 -0.03 4.78
CA ALA A 319 -0.30 0.65 5.59
C ALA A 319 0.18 -0.29 6.71
N ILE A 320 1.49 -0.32 6.93
CA ILE A 320 2.16 -1.12 7.98
C ILE A 320 2.80 -0.13 8.96
N VAL A 321 2.20 0.01 10.14
CA VAL A 321 2.55 1.00 11.16
C VAL A 321 3.16 0.38 12.41
#